data_f4a245e08ae81d47b83a33e443a44d24
#
_entry.id   f4a245e08ae81d47b83a33e443a44d24
#
_cell.length_a   1.000
_cell.length_b   1.000
_cell.length_c   1.000
_cell.angle_alpha   90.00
_cell.angle_beta   90.00
_cell.angle_gamma   90.00
#
_symmetry.space_group_name_H-M   'P 1'
#
loop_
_entity.id
_entity.type
_entity.pdbx_description
1 polymer ?
#
loop_
_entity_poly.entity_id
_entity_poly.type
_entity_poly.pdbx_seq_one_letter_code
_entity_poly.pdbx_strand_id
1 'polypeptide(L)'
;NPETNSYDKIPQIGIVTIEDNVEIGANTCIDRSTMGSTYVRKGVKLDNLVQIAHNNDIGENTVMSAQVGIAGSTKVGQWCMFGGQVGIAGHITIGDKVFLGAQSGVPGSLKSNQQLIGTPPMEQRPYFKSQAIFQRLPEMYKQLNALQKEIEELKKNK
;
A
#
# COMPACT_ATOMS: atom_id res chain seq x y z
N ASN A 1 0.40 -16.13 24.23
CA ASN A 1 0.60 -16.63 25.61
C ASN A 1 1.34 -17.98 25.53
N PRO A 2 2.63 -18.03 25.88
CA PRO A 2 3.42 -19.26 25.76
C PRO A 2 3.00 -20.35 26.77
N GLU A 3 2.36 -20.00 27.89
CA GLU A 3 1.90 -20.98 28.89
C GLU A 3 0.67 -21.76 28.43
N THR A 4 -0.21 -21.12 27.68
CA THR A 4 -1.47 -21.70 27.18
C THR A 4 -1.39 -22.12 25.71
N ASN A 5 -0.28 -21.79 25.01
CA ASN A 5 -0.08 -21.96 23.59
C ASN A 5 -1.26 -21.39 22.76
N SER A 6 -1.79 -20.23 23.20
CA SER A 6 -2.92 -19.55 22.60
C SER A 6 -2.65 -18.05 22.44
N TYR A 7 -3.44 -17.40 21.60
CA TYR A 7 -3.47 -15.94 21.48
C TYR A 7 -4.51 -15.34 22.40
N ASP A 8 -4.08 -14.45 23.28
CA ASP A 8 -5.00 -13.68 24.11
C ASP A 8 -5.49 -12.45 23.34
N LYS A 9 -6.78 -12.22 23.36
CA LYS A 9 -7.37 -11.04 22.72
C LYS A 9 -6.96 -9.77 23.45
N ILE A 10 -6.39 -8.81 22.71
CA ILE A 10 -6.16 -7.46 23.22
C ILE A 10 -7.53 -6.73 23.30
N PRO A 11 -7.94 -6.22 24.46
CA PRO A 11 -9.18 -5.46 24.58
C PRO A 11 -9.17 -4.21 23.68
N GLN A 12 -10.27 -3.98 22.98
CA GLN A 12 -10.47 -2.80 22.13
C GLN A 12 -11.51 -1.90 22.81
N ILE A 13 -11.07 -0.91 23.57
CA ILE A 13 -11.92 -0.05 24.39
C ILE A 13 -12.11 1.35 23.82
N GLY A 14 -11.39 1.67 22.73
CA GLY A 14 -11.52 2.93 22.03
C GLY A 14 -12.79 3.01 21.15
N ILE A 15 -12.87 4.05 20.36
CA ILE A 15 -14.01 4.35 19.49
C ILE A 15 -13.57 4.56 18.04
N VAL A 16 -14.54 4.75 17.15
CA VAL A 16 -14.37 5.31 15.79
C VAL A 16 -14.96 6.72 15.80
N THR A 17 -14.23 7.67 15.24
CA THR A 17 -14.69 9.05 15.02
C THR A 17 -14.77 9.31 13.51
N ILE A 18 -15.97 9.59 13.04
CA ILE A 18 -16.25 9.92 11.64
C ILE A 18 -16.65 11.39 11.58
N GLU A 19 -15.92 12.20 10.82
CA GLU A 19 -16.17 13.63 10.69
C GLU A 19 -17.18 13.94 9.56
N ASP A 20 -17.44 15.23 9.31
CA ASP A 20 -18.46 15.68 8.37
C ASP A 20 -18.14 15.28 6.91
N ASN A 21 -19.19 15.09 6.12
CA ASN A 21 -19.13 14.82 4.68
C ASN A 21 -18.33 13.55 4.31
N VAL A 22 -18.21 12.60 5.21
CA VAL A 22 -17.64 11.28 4.93
C VAL A 22 -18.67 10.41 4.23
N GLU A 23 -18.27 9.69 3.21
CA GLU A 23 -19.05 8.63 2.57
C GLU A 23 -18.40 7.28 2.80
N ILE A 24 -19.22 6.26 3.10
CA ILE A 24 -18.75 4.90 3.38
C ILE A 24 -19.57 3.94 2.53
N GLY A 25 -18.90 3.22 1.63
CA GLY A 25 -19.49 2.25 0.74
C GLY A 25 -19.93 0.96 1.45
N ALA A 26 -20.65 0.13 0.71
CA ALA A 26 -21.21 -1.11 1.23
C ALA A 26 -20.12 -2.09 1.70
N ASN A 27 -20.36 -2.75 2.84
CA ASN A 27 -19.45 -3.73 3.46
C ASN A 27 -18.05 -3.17 3.78
N THR A 28 -17.90 -1.87 3.88
CA THR A 28 -16.67 -1.25 4.41
C THR A 28 -16.65 -1.39 5.92
N CYS A 29 -15.51 -1.84 6.45
CA CYS A 29 -15.29 -2.06 7.86
C CYS A 29 -14.30 -1.05 8.42
N ILE A 30 -14.63 -0.45 9.57
CA ILE A 30 -13.75 0.46 10.29
C ILE A 30 -13.64 -0.04 11.72
N ASP A 31 -12.45 -0.51 12.11
CA ASP A 31 -12.22 -1.05 13.43
C ASP A 31 -12.07 0.07 14.46
N ARG A 32 -12.64 -0.14 15.65
CA ARG A 32 -12.39 0.75 16.78
C ARG A 32 -10.93 0.71 17.20
N SER A 33 -10.48 1.79 17.78
CA SER A 33 -9.16 1.89 18.37
C SER A 33 -8.98 0.96 19.59
N THR A 34 -7.77 0.53 19.87
CA THR A 34 -7.43 -0.12 21.13
C THR A 34 -7.68 0.82 22.31
N MET A 35 -7.21 2.05 22.21
CA MET A 35 -7.49 3.19 23.11
C MET A 35 -7.59 4.46 22.26
N GLY A 36 -8.41 5.42 22.66
CA GLY A 36 -8.64 6.65 21.90
C GLY A 36 -9.57 6.42 20.72
N SER A 37 -9.22 6.88 19.52
CA SER A 37 -10.09 6.79 18.34
C SER A 37 -9.34 6.37 17.08
N THR A 38 -10.02 5.59 16.24
CA THR A 38 -9.72 5.51 14.80
C THR A 38 -10.45 6.66 14.13
N TYR A 39 -9.73 7.50 13.39
CA TYR A 39 -10.27 8.72 12.79
C TYR A 39 -10.47 8.57 11.29
N VAL A 40 -11.67 8.96 10.83
CA VAL A 40 -11.97 9.21 9.42
C VAL A 40 -12.33 10.69 9.29
N ARG A 41 -11.40 11.47 8.76
CA ARG A 41 -11.49 12.93 8.75
C ARG A 41 -12.46 13.43 7.69
N LYS A 42 -12.77 14.72 7.78
CA LYS A 42 -13.75 15.40 6.96
C LYS A 42 -13.53 15.13 5.45
N GLY A 43 -14.63 14.85 4.75
CA GLY A 43 -14.65 14.73 3.29
C GLY A 43 -14.08 13.43 2.72
N VAL A 44 -13.62 12.49 3.55
CA VAL A 44 -13.11 11.17 3.12
C VAL A 44 -14.20 10.40 2.38
N LYS A 45 -13.81 9.71 1.31
CA LYS A 45 -14.69 8.83 0.53
C LYS A 45 -14.11 7.42 0.49
N LEU A 46 -14.81 6.48 1.09
CA LEU A 46 -14.46 5.06 1.10
C LEU A 46 -15.46 4.31 0.21
N ASP A 47 -14.96 3.63 -0.79
CA ASP A 47 -15.76 2.77 -1.65
C ASP A 47 -16.09 1.44 -0.94
N ASN A 48 -16.68 0.50 -1.65
CA ASN A 48 -17.13 -0.78 -1.11
C ASN A 48 -15.97 -1.67 -0.65
N LEU A 49 -16.19 -2.46 0.40
CA LEU A 49 -15.23 -3.46 0.90
C LEU A 49 -13.88 -2.89 1.34
N VAL A 50 -13.82 -1.62 1.72
CA VAL A 50 -12.60 -1.04 2.30
C VAL A 50 -12.44 -1.51 3.73
N GLN A 51 -11.20 -1.85 4.14
CA GLN A 51 -10.86 -2.19 5.52
C GLN A 51 -9.95 -1.14 6.14
N ILE A 52 -10.43 -0.46 7.15
CA ILE A 52 -9.63 0.45 7.99
C ILE A 52 -9.43 -0.23 9.35
N ALA A 53 -8.22 -0.67 9.64
CA ALA A 53 -7.90 -1.30 10.91
C ALA A 53 -7.80 -0.27 12.06
N HIS A 54 -7.61 -0.77 13.28
CA HIS A 54 -7.61 0.01 14.52
C HIS A 54 -6.53 1.11 14.55
N ASN A 55 -6.80 2.20 15.25
CA ASN A 55 -5.84 3.29 15.51
C ASN A 55 -5.35 4.03 14.25
N ASN A 56 -6.06 3.91 13.13
CA ASN A 56 -5.75 4.67 11.93
C ASN A 56 -6.23 6.12 12.03
N ASP A 57 -5.55 7.02 11.35
CA ASP A 57 -5.97 8.41 11.14
C ASP A 57 -5.96 8.69 9.63
N ILE A 58 -7.16 8.80 9.04
CA ILE A 58 -7.34 9.01 7.60
C ILE A 58 -7.59 10.49 7.36
N GLY A 59 -6.63 11.16 6.74
CA GLY A 59 -6.63 12.60 6.49
C GLY A 59 -7.73 13.08 5.55
N GLU A 60 -8.05 14.36 5.68
CA GLU A 60 -9.17 15.01 5.00
C GLU A 60 -9.14 14.81 3.48
N ASN A 61 -10.35 14.67 2.89
CA ASN A 61 -10.56 14.57 1.44
C ASN A 61 -9.77 13.44 0.75
N THR A 62 -9.33 12.44 1.50
CA THR A 62 -8.71 11.23 0.94
C THR A 62 -9.78 10.31 0.38
N VAL A 63 -9.52 9.72 -0.79
CA VAL A 63 -10.44 8.81 -1.46
C VAL A 63 -9.81 7.43 -1.64
N MET A 64 -10.59 6.39 -1.41
CA MET A 64 -10.16 4.99 -1.51
C MET A 64 -11.14 4.21 -2.36
N SER A 65 -10.65 3.60 -3.43
CA SER A 65 -11.46 2.71 -4.26
C SER A 65 -11.69 1.36 -3.56
N ALA A 66 -12.52 0.52 -4.16
CA ALA A 66 -12.94 -0.73 -3.56
C ALA A 66 -11.79 -1.67 -3.15
N GLN A 67 -11.99 -2.36 -2.05
CA GLN A 67 -11.05 -3.36 -1.50
C GLN A 67 -9.69 -2.80 -1.04
N VAL A 68 -9.56 -1.52 -0.80
CA VAL A 68 -8.38 -0.96 -0.13
C VAL A 68 -8.32 -1.49 1.30
N GLY A 69 -7.13 -1.93 1.73
CA GLY A 69 -6.88 -2.39 3.10
C GLY A 69 -5.76 -1.60 3.77
N ILE A 70 -6.03 -1.04 4.94
CA ILE A 70 -5.03 -0.32 5.74
C ILE A 70 -4.88 -1.02 7.08
N ALA A 71 -3.66 -1.50 7.36
CA ALA A 71 -3.33 -2.14 8.63
C ALA A 71 -3.24 -1.11 9.77
N GLY A 72 -3.26 -1.61 11.00
CA GLY A 72 -3.42 -0.78 12.19
C GLY A 72 -2.33 0.27 12.42
N SER A 73 -2.68 1.33 13.11
CA SER A 73 -1.77 2.41 13.56
C SER A 73 -1.09 3.16 12.42
N THR A 74 -1.71 3.24 11.26
CA THR A 74 -1.22 3.97 10.10
C THR A 74 -1.82 5.39 10.05
N LYS A 75 -0.99 6.37 9.70
CA LYS A 75 -1.42 7.74 9.46
C LYS A 75 -1.43 8.02 7.96
N VAL A 76 -2.56 8.42 7.43
CA VAL A 76 -2.73 8.81 6.03
C VAL A 76 -2.95 10.32 5.97
N GLY A 77 -2.16 11.00 5.16
CA GLY A 77 -2.30 12.42 4.91
C GLY A 77 -3.58 12.78 4.18
N GLN A 78 -3.75 14.06 3.94
CA GLN A 78 -4.92 14.60 3.25
C GLN A 78 -4.78 14.50 1.71
N TRP A 79 -5.92 14.49 1.01
CA TRP A 79 -5.97 14.50 -0.46
C TRP A 79 -5.27 13.32 -1.14
N CYS A 80 -5.15 12.20 -0.45
CA CYS A 80 -4.61 10.98 -1.05
C CYS A 80 -5.66 10.29 -1.94
N MET A 81 -5.18 9.55 -2.93
CA MET A 81 -6.03 8.76 -3.84
C MET A 81 -5.48 7.35 -3.95
N PHE A 82 -6.25 6.36 -3.49
CA PHE A 82 -5.83 4.96 -3.53
C PHE A 82 -6.71 4.18 -4.50
N GLY A 83 -6.08 3.57 -5.50
CA GLY A 83 -6.72 2.66 -6.43
C GLY A 83 -7.22 1.38 -5.76
N GLY A 84 -8.06 0.63 -6.45
CA GLY A 84 -8.64 -0.60 -5.91
C GLY A 84 -7.58 -1.63 -5.51
N GLN A 85 -7.86 -2.37 -4.44
CA GLN A 85 -6.99 -3.44 -3.91
C GLN A 85 -5.60 -2.96 -3.44
N VAL A 86 -5.43 -1.69 -3.11
CA VAL A 86 -4.21 -1.21 -2.47
C VAL A 86 -4.13 -1.77 -1.05
N GLY A 87 -2.96 -2.31 -0.69
CA GLY A 87 -2.66 -2.79 0.66
C GLY A 87 -1.58 -1.94 1.33
N ILE A 88 -1.84 -1.45 2.54
CA ILE A 88 -0.92 -0.59 3.29
C ILE A 88 -0.55 -1.26 4.61
N ALA A 89 0.75 -1.40 4.86
CA ALA A 89 1.29 -1.97 6.09
C ALA A 89 0.99 -1.09 7.31
N GLY A 90 1.01 -1.71 8.50
CA GLY A 90 0.77 -1.02 9.76
C GLY A 90 1.93 -0.17 10.24
N HIS A 91 1.65 0.76 11.15
CA HIS A 91 2.63 1.60 11.85
C HIS A 91 3.47 2.49 10.94
N ILE A 92 2.93 2.89 9.78
CA ILE A 92 3.60 3.76 8.81
C ILE A 92 2.85 5.08 8.63
N THR A 93 3.51 6.01 7.95
CA THR A 93 2.91 7.30 7.59
C THR A 93 2.91 7.47 6.07
N ILE A 94 1.76 7.77 5.52
CA ILE A 94 1.57 8.18 4.13
C ILE A 94 1.41 9.71 4.12
N GLY A 95 2.27 10.40 3.40
CA GLY A 95 2.20 11.87 3.30
C GLY A 95 0.97 12.36 2.55
N ASP A 96 0.82 13.67 2.42
CA ASP A 96 -0.29 14.30 1.71
C ASP A 96 -0.21 14.09 0.19
N LYS A 97 -1.37 14.08 -0.48
CA LYS A 97 -1.45 14.05 -1.95
C LYS A 97 -0.69 12.88 -2.59
N VAL A 98 -0.67 11.74 -1.91
CA VAL A 98 -0.10 10.51 -2.46
C VAL A 98 -1.12 9.84 -3.35
N PHE A 99 -0.69 9.46 -4.56
CA PHE A 99 -1.46 8.61 -5.47
C PHE A 99 -0.89 7.20 -5.48
N LEU A 100 -1.72 6.20 -5.24
CA LEU A 100 -1.38 4.79 -5.36
C LEU A 100 -2.22 4.15 -6.45
N GLY A 101 -1.55 3.62 -7.47
CA GLY A 101 -2.21 2.83 -8.51
C GLY A 101 -2.82 1.53 -7.94
N ALA A 102 -3.81 0.97 -8.65
CA ALA A 102 -4.47 -0.26 -8.20
C ALA A 102 -3.49 -1.41 -7.95
N GLN A 103 -3.82 -2.26 -6.99
CA GLN A 103 -3.02 -3.43 -6.57
C GLN A 103 -1.61 -3.10 -6.06
N SER A 104 -1.37 -1.88 -5.61
CA SER A 104 -0.10 -1.51 -4.99
C SER A 104 0.01 -2.03 -3.56
N GLY A 105 1.17 -2.61 -3.22
CA GLY A 105 1.50 -3.04 -1.87
C GLY A 105 2.54 -2.11 -1.23
N VAL A 106 2.19 -1.44 -0.14
CA VAL A 106 3.00 -0.41 0.52
C VAL A 106 3.58 -0.94 1.83
N PRO A 107 4.86 -1.34 1.85
CA PRO A 107 5.49 -1.91 3.05
C PRO A 107 6.06 -0.86 4.02
N GLY A 108 6.14 0.41 3.65
CA GLY A 108 6.78 1.46 4.45
C GLY A 108 6.27 2.85 4.16
N SER A 109 6.71 3.83 4.94
CA SER A 109 6.23 5.22 4.86
C SER A 109 6.53 5.88 3.52
N LEU A 110 5.61 6.72 3.07
CA LEU A 110 5.69 7.47 1.82
C LEU A 110 5.70 8.98 2.06
N LYS A 111 6.49 9.69 1.26
CA LYS A 111 6.53 11.16 1.28
C LYS A 111 5.34 11.75 0.53
N SER A 112 4.99 13.00 0.84
CA SER A 112 3.92 13.73 0.14
C SER A 112 4.19 13.86 -1.37
N ASN A 113 3.10 13.95 -2.15
CA ASN A 113 3.10 14.18 -3.61
C ASN A 113 3.72 13.05 -4.45
N GLN A 114 3.89 11.85 -3.92
CA GLN A 114 4.36 10.70 -4.70
C GLN A 114 3.23 10.06 -5.52
N GLN A 115 3.57 9.59 -6.72
CA GLN A 115 2.67 8.82 -7.60
C GLN A 115 3.31 7.45 -7.87
N LEU A 116 2.79 6.42 -7.23
CA LEU A 116 3.41 5.11 -7.18
C LEU A 116 2.45 4.01 -7.64
N ILE A 117 3.02 2.92 -8.14
CA ILE A 117 2.26 1.72 -8.54
C ILE A 117 3.12 0.47 -8.35
N GLY A 118 2.49 -0.65 -8.06
CA GLY A 118 3.14 -1.97 -7.96
C GLY A 118 3.45 -2.43 -6.55
N THR A 119 4.11 -3.58 -6.43
CA THR A 119 4.51 -4.20 -5.17
C THR A 119 5.94 -4.70 -5.27
N PRO A 120 6.92 -4.07 -4.60
CA PRO A 120 6.82 -2.79 -3.88
C PRO A 120 6.46 -1.63 -4.80
N PRO A 121 5.94 -0.52 -4.26
CA PRO A 121 5.50 0.61 -5.08
C PRO A 121 6.70 1.35 -5.70
N MET A 122 6.57 1.63 -6.97
CA MET A 122 7.56 2.36 -7.78
C MET A 122 6.91 3.57 -8.44
N GLU A 123 7.71 4.57 -8.79
CA GLU A 123 7.25 5.66 -9.64
C GLU A 123 6.65 5.11 -10.95
N GLN A 124 5.57 5.69 -11.42
CA GLN A 124 4.79 5.15 -12.55
C GLN A 124 5.61 4.94 -13.84
N ARG A 125 6.44 5.91 -14.22
CA ARG A 125 7.23 5.81 -15.46
C ARG A 125 8.25 4.65 -15.44
N PRO A 126 9.08 4.49 -14.39
CA PRO A 126 9.95 3.32 -14.25
C PRO A 126 9.17 2.01 -14.22
N TYR A 127 8.05 1.96 -13.51
CA TYR A 127 7.20 0.77 -13.45
C TYR A 127 6.76 0.30 -14.83
N PHE A 128 6.13 1.17 -15.63
CA PHE A 128 5.66 0.79 -16.97
C PHE A 128 6.80 0.41 -17.91
N LYS A 129 7.96 1.06 -17.82
CA LYS A 129 9.15 0.65 -18.57
C LYS A 129 9.60 -0.76 -18.19
N SER A 130 9.63 -1.08 -16.92
CA SER A 130 9.99 -2.40 -16.41
C SER A 130 8.99 -3.46 -16.89
N GLN A 131 7.69 -3.17 -16.83
CA GLN A 131 6.65 -4.08 -17.32
C GLN A 131 6.77 -4.36 -18.82
N ALA A 132 7.11 -3.38 -19.63
CA ALA A 132 7.33 -3.57 -21.07
C ALA A 132 8.51 -4.51 -21.37
N ILE A 133 9.51 -4.57 -20.50
CA ILE A 133 10.69 -5.43 -20.65
C ILE A 133 10.45 -6.81 -20.03
N PHE A 134 9.57 -6.92 -19.02
CA PHE A 134 9.39 -8.12 -18.23
C PHE A 134 9.17 -9.39 -19.07
N GLN A 135 8.35 -9.31 -20.12
CA GLN A 135 8.10 -10.44 -21.02
C GLN A 135 9.32 -10.86 -21.84
N ARG A 136 10.30 -9.99 -22.01
CA ARG A 136 11.53 -10.23 -22.77
C ARG A 136 12.69 -10.73 -21.91
N LEU A 137 12.55 -10.74 -20.58
CA LEU A 137 13.62 -11.17 -19.68
C LEU A 137 14.21 -12.55 -19.99
N PRO A 138 13.44 -13.59 -20.35
CA PRO A 138 14.01 -14.88 -20.71
C PRO A 138 14.93 -14.83 -21.94
N GLU A 139 14.58 -14.03 -22.95
CA GLU A 139 15.42 -13.84 -24.15
C GLU A 139 16.67 -13.01 -23.83
N MET A 140 16.51 -11.94 -23.07
CA MET A 140 17.64 -11.11 -22.63
C MET A 140 18.64 -11.92 -21.81
N TYR A 141 18.16 -12.82 -20.95
CA TYR A 141 19.00 -13.71 -20.16
C TYR A 141 19.82 -14.66 -21.05
N LYS A 142 19.20 -15.25 -22.10
CA LYS A 142 19.90 -16.09 -23.06
C LYS A 142 20.97 -15.31 -23.83
N GLN A 143 20.64 -14.09 -24.30
CA GLN A 143 21.59 -13.22 -24.98
C GLN A 143 22.77 -12.83 -24.10
N LEU A 144 22.51 -12.50 -22.83
CA LEU A 144 23.55 -12.18 -21.85
C LEU A 144 24.52 -13.35 -21.65
N ASN A 145 24.01 -14.57 -21.49
CA ASN A 145 24.83 -15.76 -21.35
C ASN A 145 25.65 -16.09 -22.61
N ALA A 146 25.12 -15.83 -23.83
CA ALA A 146 25.84 -16.00 -25.05
C ALA A 146 27.00 -15.00 -25.15
N LEU A 147 26.73 -13.74 -24.89
CA LEU A 147 27.76 -12.68 -24.89
C LEU A 147 28.87 -12.95 -23.85
N GLN A 148 28.52 -13.46 -22.66
CA GLN A 148 29.53 -13.85 -21.68
C GLN A 148 30.47 -14.93 -22.18
N LYS A 149 29.94 -15.96 -22.87
CA LYS A 149 30.76 -17.02 -23.46
C LYS A 149 31.69 -16.49 -24.55
N GLU A 150 31.18 -15.64 -25.46
CA GLU A 150 31.99 -15.01 -26.50
C GLU A 150 33.14 -14.18 -25.91
N ILE A 151 32.87 -13.42 -24.85
CA ILE A 151 33.89 -12.64 -24.16
C ILE A 151 34.95 -13.55 -23.53
N GLU A 152 34.56 -14.68 -22.94
CA GLU A 152 35.49 -15.65 -22.35
C GLU A 152 36.38 -16.30 -23.44
N GLU A 153 35.81 -16.64 -24.60
CA GLU A 153 36.55 -17.18 -25.73
C GLU A 153 37.56 -16.16 -26.29
N LEU A 154 37.14 -14.91 -26.45
CA LEU A 154 38.04 -13.84 -26.91
C LEU A 154 39.19 -13.56 -25.93
N LYS A 155 38.95 -13.73 -24.61
CA LYS A 155 40.00 -13.59 -23.60
C LYS A 155 41.02 -14.74 -23.61
N LYS A 156 40.60 -15.97 -23.98
CA LYS A 156 41.50 -17.15 -24.09
C LYS A 156 42.37 -17.12 -25.34
N ASN A 157 41.93 -16.39 -26.36
CA ASN A 157 42.65 -16.30 -27.67
C ASN A 157 43.61 -15.10 -27.73
N LYS A 158 43.80 -14.39 -26.61
CA LYS A 158 44.84 -13.36 -26.41
C LYS A 158 45.95 -13.87 -25.49
#